data_31d1b62b6ab4771850666c0559f97dd9
#
_entry.id   31d1b62b6ab4771850666c0559f97dd9
#
_cell.length_a   1.000
_cell.length_b   1.000
_cell.length_c   1.000
_cell.angle_alpha   90.00
_cell.angle_beta   90.00
_cell.angle_gamma   90.00
#
_symmetry.space_group_name_H-M   'P 1'
#
loop_
_entity.id
_entity.type
_entity.pdbx_description
1 polymer ?
#
loop_
_entity_poly.entity_id
_entity_poly.type
_entity_poly.pdbx_seq_one_letter_code
_entity_poly.pdbx_strand_id
1 'polypeptide(L)'
;MAQLTKMQQKIYDYIAQAIQDQGYPPSVREIGEAVGLKSPSTVHFHLKHLEELGVIGKQAGKGRALTLTEASRESQPPESQPPENQVPIVGNVAAGSPILAQECIEDYLTFDTGGRDGEYFALRVRGESMLGAGILPDDLVVVHQQPAANNGEIVVALLGDEATVKRLKRQGGQVWLMPENEAYSPIDGREAQILGKVAAVIRRY
;
A
#
# COMPACT_ATOMS: atom_id res chain seq x y z
N MET A 1 -22.43 4.17 5.99
CA MET A 1 -21.89 4.99 4.89
C MET A 1 -20.46 4.55 4.69
N ALA A 2 -20.09 4.09 3.50
CA ALA A 2 -18.70 3.81 3.19
C ALA A 2 -17.90 5.10 3.40
N GLN A 3 -16.93 5.10 4.31
CA GLN A 3 -16.08 6.26 4.52
C GLN A 3 -15.12 6.33 3.33
N LEU A 4 -15.40 7.26 2.43
CA LEU A 4 -14.49 7.59 1.34
C LEU A 4 -13.23 8.24 1.93
N THR A 5 -12.08 7.89 1.41
CA THR A 5 -10.85 8.62 1.74
C THR A 5 -10.94 10.05 1.23
N LYS A 6 -10.10 10.93 1.78
CA LYS A 6 -10.04 12.34 1.33
C LYS A 6 -9.85 12.47 -0.18
N MET A 7 -9.07 11.59 -0.78
CA MET A 7 -8.84 11.60 -2.23
C MET A 7 -10.05 11.07 -3.00
N GLN A 8 -10.66 9.99 -2.55
CA GLN A 8 -11.88 9.44 -3.13
C GLN A 8 -13.04 10.41 -3.01
N GLN A 9 -13.16 11.11 -1.88
CA GLN A 9 -14.17 12.16 -1.71
C GLN A 9 -13.94 13.29 -2.70
N LYS A 10 -12.70 13.78 -2.88
CA LYS A 10 -12.39 14.81 -3.88
C LYS A 10 -12.73 14.37 -5.31
N ILE A 11 -12.43 13.13 -5.65
CA ILE A 11 -12.75 12.57 -6.97
C ILE A 11 -14.28 12.49 -7.16
N TYR A 12 -14.99 11.98 -6.14
CA TYR A 12 -16.45 11.87 -6.16
C TYR A 12 -17.11 13.26 -6.29
N ASP A 13 -16.71 14.22 -5.47
CA ASP A 13 -17.24 15.59 -5.48
C ASP A 13 -17.01 16.25 -6.84
N TYR A 14 -15.82 16.08 -7.43
CA TYR A 14 -15.52 16.61 -8.75
C TYR A 14 -16.40 15.96 -9.85
N ILE A 15 -16.58 14.64 -9.81
CA ILE A 15 -17.46 13.94 -10.75
C ILE A 15 -18.90 14.41 -10.60
N ALA A 16 -19.39 14.55 -9.36
CA ALA A 16 -20.74 15.02 -9.06
C ALA A 16 -20.97 16.44 -9.61
N GLN A 17 -20.02 17.34 -9.35
CA GLN A 17 -20.08 18.71 -9.81
C GLN A 17 -20.05 18.79 -11.34
N ALA A 18 -19.14 18.03 -11.98
CA ALA A 18 -19.03 18.01 -13.45
C ALA A 18 -20.31 17.51 -14.13
N ILE A 19 -20.94 16.46 -13.58
CA ILE A 19 -22.22 15.95 -14.09
C ILE A 19 -23.34 16.99 -13.91
N GLN A 20 -23.36 17.71 -12.80
CA GLN A 20 -24.35 18.76 -12.53
C GLN A 20 -24.17 19.96 -13.49
N ASP A 21 -22.93 20.37 -13.74
CA ASP A 21 -22.65 21.59 -14.53
C ASP A 21 -22.70 21.33 -16.06
N GLN A 22 -22.24 20.14 -16.51
CA GLN A 22 -22.03 19.84 -17.92
C GLN A 22 -23.02 18.79 -18.46
N GLY A 23 -23.72 18.05 -17.57
CA GLY A 23 -24.67 17.01 -17.94
C GLY A 23 -24.02 15.67 -18.36
N TYR A 24 -22.68 15.55 -18.29
CA TYR A 24 -21.94 14.32 -18.60
C TYR A 24 -20.75 14.15 -17.67
N PRO A 25 -20.29 12.90 -17.45
CA PRO A 25 -19.17 12.63 -16.56
C PRO A 25 -17.84 13.08 -17.18
N PRO A 26 -16.89 13.58 -16.35
CA PRO A 26 -15.56 13.99 -16.78
C PRO A 26 -14.72 12.77 -17.20
N SER A 27 -13.74 13.00 -18.07
CA SER A 27 -12.76 11.99 -18.46
C SER A 27 -11.76 11.71 -17.32
N VAL A 28 -11.10 10.55 -17.35
CA VAL A 28 -10.04 10.18 -16.40
C VAL A 28 -8.93 11.24 -16.34
N ARG A 29 -8.63 11.88 -17.45
CA ARG A 29 -7.61 12.92 -17.51
C ARG A 29 -8.06 14.20 -16.80
N GLU A 30 -9.28 14.64 -17.03
CA GLU A 30 -9.87 15.81 -16.35
C GLU A 30 -9.98 15.58 -14.84
N ILE A 31 -10.37 14.36 -14.42
CA ILE A 31 -10.38 13.98 -13.01
C ILE A 31 -8.96 14.10 -12.43
N GLY A 32 -7.96 13.52 -13.10
CA GLY A 32 -6.56 13.58 -12.65
C GLY A 32 -6.06 15.00 -12.48
N GLU A 33 -6.29 15.86 -13.47
CA GLU A 33 -5.90 17.28 -13.47
C GLU A 33 -6.60 18.03 -12.30
N ALA A 34 -7.89 17.79 -12.08
CA ALA A 34 -8.67 18.48 -11.05
C ALA A 34 -8.25 18.10 -9.62
N VAL A 35 -7.90 16.83 -9.38
CA VAL A 35 -7.52 16.37 -8.04
C VAL A 35 -6.00 16.33 -7.82
N GLY A 36 -5.19 16.71 -8.83
CA GLY A 36 -3.75 16.78 -8.72
C GLY A 36 -3.02 15.43 -8.92
N LEU A 37 -3.67 14.43 -9.51
CA LEU A 37 -3.07 13.13 -9.82
C LEU A 37 -2.42 13.14 -11.20
N LYS A 38 -1.12 12.89 -11.25
CA LYS A 38 -0.33 12.90 -12.50
C LYS A 38 -0.45 11.62 -13.33
N SER A 39 -0.83 10.50 -12.70
CA SER A 39 -0.92 9.19 -13.36
C SER A 39 -2.37 8.80 -13.64
N PRO A 40 -2.75 8.53 -14.91
CA PRO A 40 -4.08 7.99 -15.24
C PRO A 40 -4.38 6.66 -14.54
N SER A 41 -3.37 5.84 -14.29
CA SER A 41 -3.51 4.56 -13.60
C SER A 41 -3.97 4.75 -12.15
N THR A 42 -3.48 5.79 -11.46
CA THR A 42 -3.91 6.12 -10.10
C THR A 42 -5.37 6.60 -10.08
N VAL A 43 -5.79 7.37 -11.09
CA VAL A 43 -7.19 7.79 -11.22
C VAL A 43 -8.09 6.57 -11.46
N HIS A 44 -7.70 5.66 -12.37
CA HIS A 44 -8.43 4.42 -12.61
C HIS A 44 -8.56 3.55 -11.37
N PHE A 45 -7.51 3.46 -10.56
CA PHE A 45 -7.55 2.75 -9.28
C PHE A 45 -8.64 3.32 -8.35
N HIS A 46 -8.65 4.63 -8.15
CA HIS A 46 -9.67 5.27 -7.30
C HIS A 46 -11.08 5.13 -7.86
N LEU A 47 -11.24 5.24 -9.18
CA LEU A 47 -12.54 5.05 -9.84
C LEU A 47 -13.06 3.63 -9.68
N LYS A 48 -12.20 2.62 -9.85
CA LYS A 48 -12.55 1.22 -9.63
C LYS A 48 -13.03 0.99 -8.20
N HIS A 49 -12.33 1.56 -7.23
CA HIS A 49 -12.72 1.44 -5.83
C HIS A 49 -14.03 2.17 -5.51
N LEU A 50 -14.28 3.35 -6.08
CA LEU A 50 -15.56 4.05 -5.98
C LEU A 50 -16.71 3.26 -6.63
N GLU A 51 -16.42 2.52 -7.71
CA GLU A 51 -17.37 1.59 -8.37
C GLU A 51 -17.67 0.39 -7.46
N GLU A 52 -16.64 -0.21 -6.85
CA GLU A 52 -16.76 -1.31 -5.89
C GLU A 52 -17.53 -0.90 -4.63
N LEU A 53 -17.40 0.33 -4.18
CA LEU A 53 -18.18 0.91 -3.10
C LEU A 53 -19.62 1.27 -3.51
N GLY A 54 -19.97 1.09 -4.78
CA GLY A 54 -21.30 1.39 -5.30
C GLY A 54 -21.67 2.86 -5.33
N VAL A 55 -20.72 3.80 -5.13
CA VAL A 55 -20.97 5.26 -5.19
C VAL A 55 -20.95 5.79 -6.62
N ILE A 56 -20.28 5.09 -7.53
CA ILE A 56 -20.33 5.33 -8.96
C ILE A 56 -20.67 4.02 -9.69
N GLY A 57 -21.35 4.11 -10.84
CA GLY A 57 -21.69 2.96 -11.67
C GLY A 57 -21.26 3.15 -13.12
N LYS A 58 -21.09 2.06 -13.86
CA LYS A 58 -20.95 2.05 -15.32
C LYS A 58 -22.25 1.67 -15.97
N GLN A 59 -22.74 2.47 -16.90
CA GLN A 59 -23.89 2.11 -17.71
C GLN A 59 -23.45 1.15 -18.82
N ALA A 60 -24.03 -0.06 -18.81
CA ALA A 60 -23.77 -1.06 -19.86
C ALA A 60 -24.20 -0.52 -21.23
N GLY A 61 -23.26 -0.46 -22.18
CA GLY A 61 -23.57 -0.16 -23.60
C GLY A 61 -23.06 1.18 -24.14
N LYS A 62 -22.51 2.09 -23.34
CA LYS A 62 -21.87 3.33 -23.84
C LYS A 62 -20.53 3.53 -23.18
N GLY A 63 -19.47 3.53 -23.93
CA GLY A 63 -18.07 3.48 -23.51
C GLY A 63 -17.52 4.63 -22.64
N ARG A 64 -18.35 5.48 -22.01
CA ARG A 64 -17.94 6.60 -21.15
C ARG A 64 -19.00 7.04 -20.13
N ALA A 65 -19.92 6.19 -19.74
CA ALA A 65 -20.97 6.62 -18.83
C ALA A 65 -20.67 6.19 -17.38
N LEU A 66 -19.94 7.03 -16.64
CA LEU A 66 -19.96 7.03 -15.18
C LEU A 66 -21.29 7.62 -14.73
N THR A 67 -22.05 6.91 -13.90
CA THR A 67 -23.28 7.41 -13.28
C THR A 67 -23.09 7.45 -11.77
N LEU A 68 -23.61 8.49 -11.14
CA LEU A 68 -23.72 8.52 -9.68
C LEU A 68 -24.87 7.60 -9.27
N THR A 69 -24.59 6.67 -8.42
CA THR A 69 -25.63 5.79 -7.86
C THR A 69 -26.13 6.48 -6.59
N GLU A 70 -27.40 6.88 -6.57
CA GLU A 70 -28.07 7.22 -5.31
C GLU A 70 -28.21 5.93 -4.52
N ALA A 71 -27.21 5.62 -3.70
CA ALA A 71 -27.30 4.53 -2.75
C ALA A 71 -28.43 4.87 -1.77
N SER A 72 -29.57 4.20 -1.97
CA SER A 72 -30.71 4.22 -1.08
C SER A 72 -30.24 4.14 0.37
N ARG A 73 -30.68 5.09 1.17
CA ARG A 73 -30.57 5.08 2.62
C ARG A 73 -31.29 3.85 3.15
N GLU A 74 -30.62 2.74 3.28
CA GLU A 74 -30.96 1.62 4.15
C GLU A 74 -30.25 0.36 3.62
N SER A 75 -29.06 0.19 4.09
CA SER A 75 -28.41 -1.11 4.36
C SER A 75 -26.92 -0.81 4.58
N GLN A 76 -26.47 -0.81 5.79
CA GLN A 76 -25.05 -0.93 6.08
C GLN A 76 -24.57 -2.27 5.49
N PRO A 77 -23.69 -2.26 4.49
CA PRO A 77 -22.84 -3.42 4.30
C PRO A 77 -21.88 -3.46 5.49
N PRO A 78 -21.55 -4.63 6.00
CA PRO A 78 -20.51 -4.73 7.01
C PRO A 78 -19.25 -4.04 6.48
N GLU A 79 -18.53 -3.38 7.37
CA GLU A 79 -17.16 -2.92 7.09
C GLU A 79 -16.49 -4.00 6.27
N SER A 80 -16.24 -3.71 4.99
CA SER A 80 -15.43 -4.59 4.17
C SER A 80 -14.02 -4.50 4.74
N GLN A 81 -13.76 -5.33 5.74
CA GLN A 81 -12.41 -5.78 6.01
C GLN A 81 -11.82 -6.15 4.65
N PRO A 82 -10.60 -5.76 4.35
CA PRO A 82 -9.93 -6.25 3.15
C PRO A 82 -10.17 -7.77 3.13
N PRO A 83 -10.55 -8.35 1.96
CA PRO A 83 -10.87 -9.77 1.89
C PRO A 83 -9.79 -10.53 2.65
N GLU A 84 -10.22 -11.42 3.56
CA GLU A 84 -9.33 -12.27 4.34
C GLU A 84 -8.22 -12.75 3.42
N ASN A 85 -6.95 -12.40 3.74
CA ASN A 85 -5.74 -12.70 2.97
C ASN A 85 -5.27 -11.64 1.94
N GLN A 86 -5.71 -10.41 1.95
CA GLN A 86 -5.06 -9.36 1.14
C GLN A 86 -4.07 -8.54 1.97
N VAL A 87 -2.83 -8.52 1.50
CA VAL A 87 -1.73 -7.74 2.06
C VAL A 87 -1.44 -6.56 1.13
N PRO A 88 -1.49 -5.30 1.60
CA PRO A 88 -1.18 -4.14 0.77
C PRO A 88 0.30 -4.11 0.39
N ILE A 89 0.59 -3.82 -0.87
CA ILE A 89 1.94 -3.55 -1.37
C ILE A 89 2.18 -2.05 -1.25
N VAL A 90 3.18 -1.69 -0.45
CA VAL A 90 3.54 -0.30 -0.17
C VAL A 90 4.71 0.11 -1.07
N GLY A 91 4.57 1.20 -1.80
CA GLY A 91 5.59 1.68 -2.72
C GLY A 91 6.68 2.51 -2.06
N ASN A 92 6.29 3.53 -1.33
CA ASN A 92 7.18 4.40 -0.59
C ASN A 92 6.78 4.47 0.89
N VAL A 93 7.74 4.28 1.77
CA VAL A 93 7.56 4.50 3.20
C VAL A 93 8.22 5.83 3.54
N ALA A 94 7.45 6.81 3.99
CA ALA A 94 7.96 8.09 4.42
C ALA A 94 7.89 8.22 5.95
N ALA A 95 8.90 8.87 6.53
CA ALA A 95 8.89 9.17 7.95
C ALA A 95 7.70 10.06 8.31
N GLY A 96 7.01 9.72 9.41
CA GLY A 96 5.88 10.49 9.93
C GLY A 96 4.51 10.15 9.35
N SER A 97 4.41 9.35 8.30
CA SER A 97 3.14 8.82 7.79
C SER A 97 2.92 7.38 8.25
N PRO A 98 1.68 6.96 8.57
CA PRO A 98 1.39 5.54 8.80
C PRO A 98 1.75 4.72 7.56
N ILE A 99 2.43 3.58 7.74
CA ILE A 99 2.87 2.70 6.62
C ILE A 99 1.70 2.27 5.75
N LEU A 100 0.55 2.04 6.37
CA LEU A 100 -0.69 1.64 5.71
C LEU A 100 -1.56 2.83 5.29
N ALA A 101 -0.99 4.06 5.25
CA ALA A 101 -1.70 5.17 4.66
C ALA A 101 -2.02 4.86 3.20
N GLN A 102 -3.26 5.09 2.78
CA GLN A 102 -3.74 4.70 1.43
C GLN A 102 -2.95 5.36 0.28
N GLU A 103 -2.34 6.50 0.53
CA GLU A 103 -1.44 7.19 -0.42
C GLU A 103 -0.13 6.44 -0.67
N CYS A 104 0.24 5.50 0.21
CA CYS A 104 1.44 4.67 0.09
C CYS A 104 1.16 3.31 -0.55
N ILE A 105 -0.11 2.89 -0.68
CA ILE A 105 -0.49 1.58 -1.21
C ILE A 105 -0.53 1.63 -2.74
N GLU A 106 0.29 0.80 -3.39
CA GLU A 106 0.36 0.69 -4.86
C GLU A 106 -0.55 -0.42 -5.40
N ASP A 107 -0.67 -1.53 -4.67
CA ASP A 107 -1.40 -2.74 -5.10
C ASP A 107 -1.71 -3.63 -3.88
N TYR A 108 -2.36 -4.75 -4.10
CA TYR A 108 -2.63 -5.77 -3.10
C TYR A 108 -2.14 -7.15 -3.54
N LEU A 109 -1.65 -7.91 -2.57
CA LEU A 109 -1.17 -9.26 -2.73
C LEU A 109 -2.06 -10.21 -1.94
N THR A 110 -2.54 -11.29 -2.56
CA THR A 110 -3.18 -12.38 -1.82
C THR A 110 -2.10 -13.20 -1.11
N PHE A 111 -2.14 -13.22 0.22
CA PHE A 111 -1.19 -13.94 1.07
C PHE A 111 -1.91 -14.52 2.28
N ASP A 112 -1.81 -15.84 2.45
CA ASP A 112 -2.36 -16.52 3.62
C ASP A 112 -1.44 -16.33 4.83
N THR A 113 -1.89 -15.58 5.82
CA THR A 113 -1.16 -15.36 7.07
C THR A 113 -1.15 -16.59 7.99
N GLY A 114 -1.86 -17.66 7.59
CA GLY A 114 -2.01 -18.88 8.39
C GLY A 114 -2.76 -18.65 9.72
N GLY A 115 -3.70 -17.70 9.71
CA GLY A 115 -4.50 -17.34 10.90
C GLY A 115 -3.70 -16.61 11.99
N ARG A 116 -2.54 -16.04 11.67
CA ARG A 116 -1.77 -15.20 12.60
C ARG A 116 -2.37 -13.82 12.64
N ASP A 117 -2.69 -13.36 13.83
CA ASP A 117 -3.19 -12.02 14.09
C ASP A 117 -2.12 -10.96 13.78
N GLY A 118 -2.58 -9.76 13.44
CA GLY A 118 -1.75 -8.58 13.19
C GLY A 118 -1.86 -8.04 11.77
N GLU A 119 -1.28 -6.86 11.60
CA GLU A 119 -1.26 -6.19 10.30
C GLU A 119 -0.05 -6.64 9.50
N TYR A 120 -0.26 -6.81 8.19
CA TYR A 120 0.78 -7.17 7.24
C TYR A 120 0.83 -6.14 6.12
N PHE A 121 2.02 -5.91 5.62
CA PHE A 121 2.25 -5.16 4.39
C PHE A 121 3.35 -5.82 3.56
N ALA A 122 3.43 -5.50 2.29
CA ALA A 122 4.49 -5.97 1.42
C ALA A 122 5.27 -4.80 0.84
N LEU A 123 6.56 -5.00 0.64
CA LEU A 123 7.46 -4.04 0.00
C LEU A 123 8.20 -4.72 -1.14
N ARG A 124 8.41 -3.96 -2.23
CA ARG A 124 9.29 -4.41 -3.32
C ARG A 124 10.74 -4.16 -2.92
N VAL A 125 11.54 -5.22 -2.99
CA VAL A 125 12.97 -5.16 -2.69
C VAL A 125 13.71 -4.39 -3.76
N ARG A 126 14.55 -3.45 -3.30
CA ARG A 126 15.47 -2.70 -4.16
C ARG A 126 16.91 -3.01 -3.74
N GLY A 127 17.78 -3.24 -4.73
CA GLY A 127 19.18 -3.56 -4.49
C GLY A 127 19.45 -4.99 -4.05
N GLU A 128 20.71 -5.28 -3.79
CA GLU A 128 21.26 -6.65 -3.68
C GLU A 128 21.80 -6.96 -2.27
N SER A 129 21.50 -6.12 -1.28
CA SER A 129 22.11 -6.24 0.05
C SER A 129 21.72 -7.50 0.82
N MET A 130 20.69 -8.24 0.35
CA MET A 130 20.16 -9.44 1.02
C MET A 130 20.25 -10.72 0.17
N LEU A 131 21.13 -10.75 -0.85
CA LEU A 131 21.30 -11.91 -1.75
C LEU A 131 21.62 -13.19 -1.00
N GLY A 132 22.49 -13.14 0.01
CA GLY A 132 22.88 -14.29 0.82
C GLY A 132 21.74 -14.88 1.65
N ALA A 133 20.67 -14.11 1.88
CA ALA A 133 19.43 -14.59 2.48
C ALA A 133 18.40 -15.07 1.44
N GLY A 134 18.76 -15.11 0.15
CA GLY A 134 17.87 -15.52 -0.94
C GLY A 134 16.85 -14.48 -1.35
N ILE A 135 16.98 -13.24 -0.86
CA ILE A 135 16.10 -12.11 -1.22
C ILE A 135 16.78 -11.34 -2.35
N LEU A 136 16.15 -11.32 -3.52
CA LEU A 136 16.66 -10.71 -4.74
C LEU A 136 15.97 -9.37 -5.03
N PRO A 137 16.56 -8.52 -5.88
CA PRO A 137 15.87 -7.37 -6.42
C PRO A 137 14.53 -7.77 -7.05
N ASP A 138 13.53 -6.90 -6.92
CA ASP A 138 12.15 -7.07 -7.38
C ASP A 138 11.31 -8.13 -6.65
N ASP A 139 11.87 -8.87 -5.69
CA ASP A 139 11.07 -9.69 -4.78
C ASP A 139 10.09 -8.83 -3.98
N LEU A 140 8.95 -9.40 -3.62
CA LEU A 140 8.06 -8.84 -2.62
C LEU A 140 8.35 -9.48 -1.25
N VAL A 141 8.75 -8.68 -0.28
CA VAL A 141 8.85 -9.13 1.12
C VAL A 141 7.54 -8.84 1.84
N VAL A 142 6.90 -9.88 2.35
CA VAL A 142 5.72 -9.76 3.21
C VAL A 142 6.20 -9.56 4.64
N VAL A 143 5.72 -8.51 5.27
CA VAL A 143 6.19 -8.02 6.57
C VAL A 143 5.05 -8.05 7.56
N HIS A 144 5.25 -8.72 8.69
CA HIS A 144 4.37 -8.60 9.85
C HIS A 144 4.71 -7.31 10.58
N GLN A 145 3.77 -6.39 10.65
CA GLN A 145 3.96 -5.08 11.28
C GLN A 145 4.12 -5.22 12.79
N GLN A 146 5.27 -4.82 13.29
CA GLN A 146 5.57 -4.83 14.73
C GLN A 146 6.78 -3.94 15.03
N PRO A 147 6.81 -3.25 16.18
CA PRO A 147 7.89 -2.31 16.50
C PRO A 147 9.15 -3.02 17.04
N ALA A 148 9.13 -4.32 17.20
CA ALA A 148 10.24 -5.09 17.76
C ALA A 148 10.48 -6.39 16.98
N ALA A 149 11.74 -6.84 16.99
CA ALA A 149 12.15 -8.12 16.43
C ALA A 149 13.26 -8.74 17.28
N ASN A 150 13.43 -10.05 17.15
CA ASN A 150 14.49 -10.77 17.85
C ASN A 150 15.81 -10.68 17.11
N ASN A 151 16.91 -10.91 17.84
CA ASN A 151 18.25 -10.98 17.25
C ASN A 151 18.31 -12.09 16.18
N GLY A 152 18.84 -11.77 15.01
CA GLY A 152 18.94 -12.71 13.87
C GLY A 152 17.73 -12.70 12.94
N GLU A 153 16.63 -12.06 13.27
CA GLU A 153 15.48 -11.95 12.37
C GLU A 153 15.72 -10.95 11.25
N ILE A 154 15.14 -11.20 10.08
CA ILE A 154 15.14 -10.25 8.96
C ILE A 154 14.01 -9.25 9.18
N VAL A 155 14.34 -7.98 9.15
CA VAL A 155 13.43 -6.88 9.43
C VAL A 155 13.37 -5.87 8.29
N VAL A 156 12.28 -5.16 8.22
CA VAL A 156 12.21 -3.89 7.52
C VAL A 156 12.38 -2.79 8.56
N ALA A 157 13.34 -1.93 8.34
CA ALA A 157 13.65 -0.80 9.22
C ALA A 157 13.66 0.49 8.41
N LEU A 158 13.17 1.56 9.04
CA LEU A 158 13.21 2.92 8.50
C LEU A 158 14.45 3.63 9.04
N LEU A 159 15.24 4.20 8.14
CA LEU A 159 16.41 5.04 8.42
C LEU A 159 16.20 6.39 7.74
N GLY A 160 15.93 7.42 8.53
CA GLY A 160 15.46 8.69 7.97
C GLY A 160 14.17 8.47 7.20
N ASP A 161 14.19 8.71 5.89
CA ASP A 161 13.02 8.57 4.99
C ASP A 161 13.08 7.31 4.10
N GLU A 162 14.02 6.39 4.37
CA GLU A 162 14.22 5.22 3.53
C GLU A 162 14.01 3.91 4.29
N ALA A 163 13.16 3.04 3.76
CA ALA A 163 12.96 1.70 4.28
C ALA A 163 14.03 0.74 3.73
N THR A 164 14.61 -0.08 4.59
CA THR A 164 15.62 -1.06 4.21
C THR A 164 15.34 -2.44 4.81
N VAL A 165 15.68 -3.50 4.06
CA VAL A 165 15.58 -4.89 4.51
C VAL A 165 16.96 -5.33 4.96
N LYS A 166 17.10 -5.78 6.22
CA LYS A 166 18.37 -6.22 6.80
C LYS A 166 18.14 -7.29 7.87
N ARG A 167 19.21 -7.99 8.24
CA ARG A 167 19.17 -8.86 9.42
C ARG A 167 19.48 -8.06 10.67
N LEU A 168 18.62 -8.13 11.65
CA LEU A 168 18.84 -7.46 12.94
C LEU A 168 19.91 -8.21 13.75
N LYS A 169 20.94 -7.48 14.18
CA LYS A 169 21.96 -7.98 15.10
C LYS A 169 22.05 -7.08 16.31
N ARG A 170 21.87 -7.68 17.49
CA ARG A 170 22.06 -7.01 18.78
C ARG A 170 23.23 -7.68 19.51
N GLN A 171 24.24 -6.90 19.86
CA GLN A 171 25.42 -7.39 20.56
C GLN A 171 26.01 -6.28 21.44
N GLY A 172 26.24 -6.56 22.74
CA GLY A 172 26.88 -5.62 23.65
C GLY A 172 26.13 -4.28 23.81
N GLY A 173 24.80 -4.27 23.72
CA GLY A 173 23.98 -3.05 23.78
C GLY A 173 23.94 -2.26 22.47
N GLN A 174 24.65 -2.70 21.45
CA GLN A 174 24.62 -2.10 20.11
C GLN A 174 23.58 -2.81 19.22
N VAL A 175 22.98 -2.04 18.32
CA VAL A 175 22.01 -2.51 17.32
C VAL A 175 22.60 -2.29 15.94
N TRP A 176 22.66 -3.36 15.15
CA TRP A 176 23.17 -3.35 13.79
C TRP A 176 22.13 -3.90 12.82
N LEU A 177 22.04 -3.30 11.66
CA LEU A 177 21.30 -3.80 10.52
C LEU A 177 22.31 -4.40 9.54
N MET A 178 22.40 -5.73 9.56
CA MET A 178 23.38 -6.49 8.81
C MET A 178 22.89 -6.82 7.41
N PRO A 179 23.67 -6.51 6.37
CA PRO A 179 23.42 -7.05 5.05
C PRO A 179 23.77 -8.55 5.00
N GLU A 180 23.18 -9.24 4.06
CA GLU A 180 23.52 -10.63 3.67
C GLU A 180 24.20 -10.61 2.30
N ASN A 181 25.14 -9.69 2.12
CA ASN A 181 25.99 -9.57 0.94
C ASN A 181 27.27 -8.82 1.37
N GLU A 182 28.42 -9.44 1.12
CA GLU A 182 29.75 -8.92 1.51
C GLU A 182 30.11 -7.59 0.84
N ALA A 183 29.47 -7.25 -0.28
CA ALA A 183 29.65 -5.97 -0.96
C ALA A 183 29.03 -4.77 -0.21
N TYR A 184 28.27 -5.03 0.85
CA TYR A 184 27.58 -4.02 1.64
C TYR A 184 28.08 -3.99 3.08
N SER A 185 28.20 -2.81 3.65
CA SER A 185 28.61 -2.62 5.04
C SER A 185 27.42 -2.69 6.01
N PRO A 186 27.63 -3.18 7.24
CA PRO A 186 26.63 -3.08 8.31
C PRO A 186 26.24 -1.62 8.58
N ILE A 187 24.96 -1.39 8.89
CA ILE A 187 24.43 -0.07 9.20
C ILE A 187 24.18 0.02 10.71
N ASP A 188 24.55 1.15 11.32
CA ASP A 188 24.19 1.43 12.72
C ASP A 188 22.68 1.57 12.86
N GLY A 189 22.07 0.69 13.64
CA GLY A 189 20.64 0.60 13.80
C GLY A 189 20.08 1.34 15.02
N ARG A 190 20.86 2.17 15.72
CA ARG A 190 20.42 2.87 16.94
C ARG A 190 19.29 3.84 16.69
N GLU A 191 19.29 4.50 15.53
CA GLU A 191 18.26 5.46 15.12
C GLU A 191 17.22 4.82 14.15
N ALA A 192 17.38 3.55 13.85
CA ALA A 192 16.46 2.85 12.96
C ALA A 192 15.15 2.51 13.66
N GLN A 193 14.04 2.84 13.04
CA GLN A 193 12.72 2.40 13.48
C GLN A 193 12.39 1.05 12.83
N ILE A 194 12.18 0.01 13.64
CA ILE A 194 11.69 -1.28 13.13
C ILE A 194 10.24 -1.10 12.70
N LEU A 195 9.95 -1.37 11.45
CA LEU A 195 8.60 -1.33 10.88
C LEU A 195 7.91 -2.69 10.98
N GLY A 196 8.70 -3.76 10.93
CA GLY A 196 8.20 -5.12 11.07
C GLY A 196 9.24 -6.17 10.75
N LYS A 197 8.83 -7.43 10.93
CA LYS A 197 9.60 -8.62 10.65
C LYS A 197 9.17 -9.23 9.33
N VAL A 198 10.12 -9.65 8.50
CA VAL A 198 9.83 -10.37 7.25
C VAL A 198 9.23 -11.75 7.60
N ALA A 199 8.04 -12.00 7.09
CA ALA A 199 7.28 -13.24 7.28
C ALA A 199 7.42 -14.16 6.06
N ALA A 200 7.51 -13.60 4.84
CA ALA A 200 7.67 -14.35 3.61
C ALA A 200 8.35 -13.51 2.53
N VAL A 201 8.88 -14.22 1.53
CA VAL A 201 9.41 -13.63 0.28
C VAL A 201 8.66 -14.25 -0.88
N ILE A 202 8.15 -13.42 -1.78
CA ILE A 202 7.39 -13.84 -2.95
C ILE A 202 8.11 -13.37 -4.20
N ARG A 203 8.42 -14.29 -5.08
CA ARG A 203 9.02 -14.04 -6.40
C ARG A 203 8.07 -14.54 -7.48
N ARG A 204 7.85 -13.67 -8.47
CA ARG A 204 7.09 -14.02 -9.68
C ARG A 204 8.07 -14.17 -10.85
N TYR A 205 7.88 -15.21 -11.63
CA TYR A 205 8.68 -15.51 -12.84
C TYR A 205 7.86 -15.24 -14.08
#